data_9b6aac0e8a9466523d158b8d9bccdae2
#
_entry.id   9b6aac0e8a9466523d158b8d9bccdae2
#
_cell.length_a   1.000
_cell.length_b   1.000
_cell.length_c   1.000
_cell.angle_alpha   90.00
_cell.angle_beta   90.00
_cell.angle_gamma   90.00
#
_symmetry.space_group_name_H-M   'P 1'
#
loop_
_entity.id
_entity.type
_entity.pdbx_description
1 polymer ?
#
loop_
_entity_poly.entity_id
_entity_poly.type
_entity_poly.pdbx_seq_one_letter_code
_entity_poly.pdbx_strand_id
1 'polypeptide(L)'
;MNRRRFLLRATTAVAALNAARATHASTLDDDWIDNRRARRLPVRMRWPDGDAACALIVHSHGLGGNRSGGDAWGEAWRQAGFAVLHVQHPGSDTEVLRKGMAALRSAASGEQLLARVGDMQFAIDEAERRARRGEPGWQRVRLDALGASGHSFGAGTVQALAGQKFAVAAVGIAEPRFKAFIALSPSPGNDRPLVESFGAVTRPFLAVTGSLDSDALGRSLTPASRASVYDGLPPGRRALLWLDGADHMSFGGNAEQRLRARFGPLKREPGAVDLEPQHQQRVAAVTTLWWRAHLLGDAAAIAALRAPTGLGAGDRWRQD
;
A
#
# COMPACT_ATOMS: atom_id res chain seq x y z
N MET A 1 -35.98 8.94 78.10
CA MET A 1 -35.06 7.82 77.75
C MET A 1 -34.98 7.71 76.23
N ASN A 2 -33.92 8.29 75.63
CA ASN A 2 -33.74 8.41 74.18
C ASN A 2 -32.92 7.25 73.66
N ARG A 3 -33.48 6.43 72.77
CA ARG A 3 -32.75 5.41 72.03
C ARG A 3 -32.37 6.01 70.69
N ARG A 4 -31.11 6.44 70.51
CA ARG A 4 -30.52 6.82 69.23
C ARG A 4 -30.17 5.55 68.47
N ARG A 5 -30.85 5.33 67.35
CA ARG A 5 -30.49 4.31 66.37
C ARG A 5 -29.31 4.82 65.55
N PHE A 6 -28.19 4.15 65.64
CA PHE A 6 -27.02 4.32 64.75
C PHE A 6 -27.32 3.56 63.46
N LEU A 7 -27.50 4.27 62.36
CA LEU A 7 -27.56 3.71 61.02
C LEU A 7 -26.14 3.69 60.46
N LEU A 8 -25.50 2.49 60.41
CA LEU A 8 -24.29 2.26 59.63
C LEU A 8 -24.66 2.33 58.15
N ARG A 9 -24.18 3.36 57.45
CA ARG A 9 -24.15 3.38 56.00
C ARG A 9 -22.93 2.66 55.55
N ALA A 10 -23.07 1.44 55.02
CA ALA A 10 -22.05 0.74 54.28
C ALA A 10 -21.91 1.42 52.90
N THR A 11 -20.87 2.23 52.69
CA THR A 11 -20.47 2.72 51.39
C THR A 11 -19.66 1.64 50.69
N THR A 12 -20.29 0.92 49.79
CA THR A 12 -19.62 0.04 48.83
C THR A 12 -18.86 0.93 47.83
N ALA A 13 -17.55 1.05 48.03
CA ALA A 13 -16.65 1.61 47.05
C ALA A 13 -16.53 0.60 45.88
N VAL A 14 -17.23 0.86 44.78
CA VAL A 14 -16.98 0.18 43.51
C VAL A 14 -15.66 0.76 42.98
N ALA A 15 -14.57 0.06 43.21
CA ALA A 15 -13.31 0.32 42.55
C ALA A 15 -13.47 -0.04 41.07
N ALA A 16 -13.71 0.97 40.26
CA ALA A 16 -13.61 0.84 38.81
C ALA A 16 -12.13 0.54 38.50
N LEU A 17 -11.80 -0.72 38.19
CA LEU A 17 -10.55 -1.08 37.53
C LEU A 17 -10.57 -0.45 36.13
N ASN A 18 -10.08 0.78 36.03
CA ASN A 18 -9.57 1.31 34.79
C ASN A 18 -8.29 0.56 34.48
N ALA A 19 -8.40 -0.59 33.80
CA ALA A 19 -7.28 -1.19 33.11
C ALA A 19 -6.83 -0.15 32.08
N ALA A 20 -5.72 0.54 32.36
CA ALA A 20 -5.04 1.40 31.40
C ALA A 20 -4.71 0.51 30.20
N ARG A 21 -5.56 0.55 29.16
CA ARG A 21 -5.21 -0.01 27.86
C ARG A 21 -3.96 0.74 27.44
N ALA A 22 -2.84 0.04 27.40
CA ALA A 22 -1.65 0.56 26.76
C ALA A 22 -2.04 0.91 25.31
N THR A 23 -2.27 2.19 25.06
CA THR A 23 -2.45 2.69 23.70
C THR A 23 -1.10 2.54 23.04
N HIS A 24 -0.88 1.42 22.33
CA HIS A 24 0.25 1.32 21.42
C HIS A 24 0.13 2.48 20.44
N ALA A 25 1.23 3.22 20.22
CA ALA A 25 1.26 4.27 19.23
C ALA A 25 0.73 3.68 17.91
N SER A 26 -0.32 4.27 17.36
CA SER A 26 -0.96 3.79 16.11
C SER A 26 0.01 3.77 14.93
N THR A 27 1.12 4.51 15.03
CA THR A 27 2.18 4.60 14.03
C THR A 27 3.54 4.50 14.71
N LEU A 28 4.39 3.60 14.22
CA LEU A 28 5.74 3.37 14.71
C LEU A 28 6.74 3.39 13.55
N ASP A 29 7.75 4.23 13.64
CA ASP A 29 8.89 4.25 12.74
C ASP A 29 10.01 3.39 13.31
N ASP A 30 10.63 2.55 12.47
CA ASP A 30 11.72 1.65 12.85
C ASP A 30 12.73 1.53 11.69
N ASP A 31 13.90 1.00 11.98
CA ASP A 31 14.95 0.70 11.01
C ASP A 31 15.35 -0.77 11.14
N TRP A 32 14.98 -1.55 10.14
CA TRP A 32 15.29 -2.98 10.10
C TRP A 32 16.59 -3.25 9.36
N ILE A 33 17.35 -4.24 9.79
CA ILE A 33 18.63 -4.57 9.20
C ILE A 33 18.54 -5.95 8.54
N ASP A 34 18.66 -5.97 7.22
CA ASP A 34 18.90 -7.19 6.47
C ASP A 34 20.39 -7.50 6.45
N ASN A 35 20.82 -8.34 7.38
CA ASN A 35 22.23 -8.71 7.49
C ASN A 35 22.74 -9.52 6.30
N ARG A 36 21.85 -10.23 5.57
CA ARG A 36 22.24 -11.03 4.38
C ARG A 36 22.65 -10.15 3.22
N ARG A 37 21.96 -9.00 3.07
CA ARG A 37 22.21 -8.04 2.00
C ARG A 37 22.98 -6.80 2.46
N ALA A 38 23.41 -6.74 3.74
CA ALA A 38 24.02 -5.57 4.39
C ALA A 38 23.21 -4.29 4.14
N ARG A 39 21.86 -4.38 4.34
CA ARG A 39 20.95 -3.34 3.92
C ARG A 39 20.05 -2.89 5.08
N ARG A 40 20.08 -1.59 5.38
CA ARG A 40 19.18 -0.95 6.35
C ARG A 40 17.87 -0.59 5.65
N LEU A 41 16.76 -0.99 6.22
CA LEU A 41 15.41 -0.77 5.71
C LEU A 41 14.62 0.11 6.68
N PRO A 42 14.50 1.42 6.44
CA PRO A 42 13.58 2.22 7.21
C PRO A 42 12.13 1.82 6.92
N VAL A 43 11.34 1.62 7.96
CA VAL A 43 9.95 1.20 7.85
C VAL A 43 9.04 2.08 8.70
N ARG A 44 7.76 2.13 8.34
CA ARG A 44 6.70 2.69 9.16
C ARG A 44 5.60 1.67 9.31
N MET A 45 5.30 1.28 10.54
CA MET A 45 4.19 0.41 10.88
C MET A 45 3.00 1.24 11.35
N ARG A 46 1.81 0.94 10.81
CA ARG A 46 0.52 1.47 11.27
C ARG A 46 -0.32 0.33 11.79
N TRP A 47 -0.66 0.40 13.06
CA TRP A 47 -1.50 -0.61 13.72
C TRP A 47 -2.97 -0.19 13.69
N PRO A 48 -3.90 -1.10 13.38
CA PRO A 48 -5.32 -0.84 13.57
C PRO A 48 -5.66 -0.75 15.05
N ASP A 49 -6.74 -0.06 15.37
CA ASP A 49 -7.22 0.08 16.74
C ASP A 49 -7.68 -1.28 17.30
N GLY A 50 -7.62 -1.41 18.64
CA GLY A 50 -7.99 -2.65 19.35
C GLY A 50 -6.94 -3.75 19.24
N ASP A 51 -7.30 -4.97 19.70
CA ASP A 51 -6.39 -6.11 19.84
C ASP A 51 -6.75 -7.30 18.94
N ALA A 52 -7.71 -7.14 18.04
CA ALA A 52 -8.12 -8.22 17.14
C ALA A 52 -7.01 -8.61 16.16
N ALA A 53 -7.04 -9.87 15.71
CA ALA A 53 -6.17 -10.33 14.63
C ALA A 53 -6.44 -9.52 13.34
N CYS A 54 -5.39 -9.14 12.64
CA CYS A 54 -5.46 -8.27 11.48
C CYS A 54 -4.62 -8.80 10.30
N ALA A 55 -5.10 -8.58 9.09
CA ALA A 55 -4.31 -8.80 7.88
C ALA A 55 -3.23 -7.71 7.75
N LEU A 56 -2.11 -8.02 7.09
CA LEU A 56 -1.01 -7.10 6.87
C LEU A 56 -0.92 -6.68 5.41
N ILE A 57 -0.87 -5.38 5.17
CA ILE A 57 -0.60 -4.78 3.86
C ILE A 57 0.81 -4.19 3.88
N VAL A 58 1.66 -4.60 2.94
CA VAL A 58 3.01 -4.04 2.77
C VAL A 58 2.98 -3.07 1.59
N HIS A 59 3.35 -1.81 1.84
CA HIS A 59 3.31 -0.72 0.84
C HIS A 59 4.70 -0.28 0.41
N SER A 60 4.88 -0.17 -0.92
CA SER A 60 6.11 0.25 -1.62
C SER A 60 5.91 1.62 -2.26
N HIS A 61 6.67 2.63 -1.81
CA HIS A 61 6.59 4.00 -2.33
C HIS A 61 7.08 4.16 -3.76
N GLY A 62 6.72 5.26 -4.43
CA GLY A 62 7.24 5.65 -5.75
C GLY A 62 8.73 6.03 -5.72
N LEU A 63 9.34 6.20 -6.90
CA LEU A 63 10.73 6.63 -7.04
C LEU A 63 10.95 7.99 -6.33
N GLY A 64 12.00 8.10 -5.55
CA GLY A 64 12.33 9.31 -4.75
C GLY A 64 11.47 9.47 -3.49
N GLY A 65 10.57 8.52 -3.17
CA GLY A 65 9.73 8.56 -1.98
C GLY A 65 10.45 8.08 -0.71
N ASN A 66 9.68 7.81 0.32
CA ASN A 66 10.15 7.29 1.61
C ASN A 66 9.03 6.53 2.32
N ARG A 67 9.26 6.09 3.56
CA ARG A 67 8.27 5.38 4.39
C ARG A 67 6.98 6.16 4.71
N SER A 68 6.89 7.47 4.35
CA SER A 68 5.64 8.24 4.39
C SER A 68 4.87 8.20 3.07
N GLY A 69 5.43 7.60 2.01
CA GLY A 69 4.74 7.43 0.74
C GLY A 69 3.50 6.57 0.93
N GLY A 70 2.35 7.00 0.39
CA GLY A 70 1.08 6.30 0.58
C GLY A 70 0.43 6.50 1.95
N ASP A 71 0.81 7.52 2.73
CA ASP A 71 0.25 7.79 4.07
C ASP A 71 -1.28 7.84 4.07
N ALA A 72 -1.92 8.44 3.05
CA ALA A 72 -3.38 8.50 2.94
C ALA A 72 -4.01 7.10 2.81
N TRP A 73 -3.40 6.24 2.02
CA TRP A 73 -3.84 4.86 1.84
C TRP A 73 -3.63 4.05 3.11
N GLY A 74 -2.44 4.17 3.68
CA GLY A 74 -2.08 3.49 4.93
C GLY A 74 -3.01 3.85 6.08
N GLU A 75 -3.42 5.11 6.20
CA GLU A 75 -4.35 5.55 7.23
C GLU A 75 -5.77 5.03 6.99
N ALA A 76 -6.26 5.09 5.74
CA ALA A 76 -7.57 4.55 5.39
C ALA A 76 -7.66 3.03 5.66
N TRP A 77 -6.62 2.27 5.29
CA TRP A 77 -6.57 0.83 5.55
C TRP A 77 -6.43 0.51 7.04
N ARG A 78 -5.63 1.31 7.79
CA ARG A 78 -5.51 1.19 9.25
C ARG A 78 -6.89 1.35 9.93
N GLN A 79 -7.62 2.39 9.56
CA GLN A 79 -8.98 2.66 10.07
C GLN A 79 -9.97 1.54 9.71
N ALA A 80 -9.73 0.84 8.60
CA ALA A 80 -10.52 -0.31 8.18
C ALA A 80 -10.11 -1.64 8.85
N GLY A 81 -9.16 -1.62 9.79
CA GLY A 81 -8.75 -2.78 10.58
C GLY A 81 -7.54 -3.56 10.03
N PHE A 82 -6.79 -3.00 9.07
CA PHE A 82 -5.57 -3.60 8.54
C PHE A 82 -4.32 -3.06 9.24
N ALA A 83 -3.36 -3.93 9.49
CA ALA A 83 -1.99 -3.53 9.77
C ALA A 83 -1.33 -3.09 8.46
N VAL A 84 -0.59 -1.96 8.45
CA VAL A 84 0.05 -1.45 7.24
C VAL A 84 1.52 -1.17 7.50
N LEU A 85 2.38 -1.83 6.73
CA LEU A 85 3.83 -1.68 6.77
C LEU A 85 4.31 -0.93 5.53
N HIS A 86 4.77 0.30 5.69
CA HIS A 86 5.40 1.08 4.64
C HIS A 86 6.90 0.82 4.63
N VAL A 87 7.44 0.41 3.49
CA VAL A 87 8.86 0.11 3.31
C VAL A 87 9.53 1.24 2.54
N GLN A 88 10.63 1.79 3.08
CA GLN A 88 11.51 2.69 2.34
C GLN A 88 12.63 1.91 1.67
N HIS A 89 12.90 2.21 0.41
CA HIS A 89 13.86 1.47 -0.42
C HIS A 89 15.12 2.29 -0.67
N PRO A 90 16.21 2.08 0.09
CA PRO A 90 17.48 2.74 -0.14
C PRO A 90 17.99 2.55 -1.58
N GLY A 91 18.54 3.60 -2.18
CA GLY A 91 18.99 3.60 -3.59
C GLY A 91 17.91 4.03 -4.59
N SER A 92 16.65 4.15 -4.16
CA SER A 92 15.55 4.68 -4.98
C SER A 92 14.59 5.57 -4.16
N ASP A 93 15.04 6.04 -3.02
CA ASP A 93 14.31 6.84 -2.04
C ASP A 93 14.64 8.34 -2.12
N THR A 94 14.24 9.10 -1.11
CA THR A 94 14.46 10.55 -1.01
C THR A 94 15.94 10.93 -1.05
N GLU A 95 16.87 10.07 -0.62
CA GLU A 95 18.30 10.37 -0.69
C GLU A 95 18.79 10.45 -2.15
N VAL A 96 18.23 9.62 -3.02
CA VAL A 96 18.54 9.69 -4.46
C VAL A 96 17.98 10.97 -5.08
N LEU A 97 16.78 11.37 -4.68
CA LEU A 97 16.18 12.63 -5.13
C LEU A 97 17.03 13.85 -4.73
N ARG A 98 17.63 13.83 -3.54
CA ARG A 98 18.55 14.89 -3.08
C ARG A 98 19.81 15.04 -3.94
N LYS A 99 20.22 13.96 -4.64
CA LYS A 99 21.36 13.97 -5.58
C LYS A 99 20.98 14.55 -6.96
N GLY A 100 19.71 14.91 -7.17
CA GLY A 100 19.20 15.56 -8.36
C GLY A 100 18.55 14.61 -9.37
N MET A 101 17.97 15.19 -10.41
CA MET A 101 17.13 14.48 -11.39
C MET A 101 17.88 13.42 -12.21
N ALA A 102 19.16 13.62 -12.47
CA ALA A 102 19.98 12.62 -13.19
C ALA A 102 20.13 11.33 -12.36
N ALA A 103 20.45 11.47 -11.07
CA ALA A 103 20.53 10.34 -10.14
C ALA A 103 19.18 9.64 -9.98
N LEU A 104 18.08 10.41 -9.90
CA LEU A 104 16.74 9.88 -9.80
C LEU A 104 16.36 9.03 -11.03
N ARG A 105 16.66 9.52 -12.26
CA ARG A 105 16.42 8.76 -13.48
C ARG A 105 17.26 7.49 -13.55
N SER A 106 18.52 7.55 -13.16
CA SER A 106 19.41 6.39 -13.10
C SER A 106 18.93 5.34 -12.11
N ALA A 107 18.31 5.76 -10.99
CA ALA A 107 17.73 4.86 -10.01
C ALA A 107 16.43 4.14 -10.47
N ALA A 108 15.82 4.56 -11.57
CA ALA A 108 14.71 3.84 -12.20
C ALA A 108 15.21 2.64 -13.03
N SER A 109 16.01 1.78 -12.44
CA SER A 109 16.71 0.66 -13.10
C SER A 109 16.16 -0.70 -12.67
N GLY A 110 16.46 -1.73 -13.48
CA GLY A 110 16.15 -3.11 -13.15
C GLY A 110 16.86 -3.59 -11.88
N GLU A 111 18.09 -3.16 -11.64
CA GLU A 111 18.84 -3.46 -10.42
C GLU A 111 18.09 -2.94 -9.19
N GLN A 112 17.64 -1.68 -9.22
CA GLN A 112 16.86 -1.12 -8.12
C GLN A 112 15.48 -1.80 -7.98
N LEU A 113 14.88 -2.26 -9.07
CA LEU A 113 13.64 -3.06 -9.00
C LEU A 113 13.89 -4.35 -8.22
N LEU A 114 14.97 -5.10 -8.54
CA LEU A 114 15.34 -6.33 -7.83
C LEU A 114 15.67 -6.07 -6.36
N ALA A 115 16.40 -4.98 -6.06
CA ALA A 115 16.68 -4.58 -4.69
C ALA A 115 15.40 -4.33 -3.89
N ARG A 116 14.41 -3.64 -4.49
CA ARG A 116 13.09 -3.36 -3.87
C ARG A 116 12.27 -4.63 -3.66
N VAL A 117 12.28 -5.57 -4.60
CA VAL A 117 11.65 -6.88 -4.43
C VAL A 117 12.23 -7.59 -3.22
N GLY A 118 13.56 -7.66 -3.11
CA GLY A 118 14.23 -8.24 -1.94
C GLY A 118 13.92 -7.50 -0.64
N ASP A 119 13.71 -6.18 -0.67
CA ASP A 119 13.29 -5.41 0.50
C ASP A 119 11.89 -5.81 0.98
N MET A 120 10.95 -6.01 0.03
CA MET A 120 9.59 -6.47 0.35
C MET A 120 9.59 -7.91 0.89
N GLN A 121 10.40 -8.79 0.33
CA GLN A 121 10.56 -10.17 0.80
C GLN A 121 11.14 -10.19 2.23
N PHE A 122 12.21 -9.44 2.47
CA PHE A 122 12.78 -9.29 3.80
C PHE A 122 11.78 -8.70 4.79
N ALA A 123 10.98 -7.72 4.37
CA ALA A 123 9.95 -7.13 5.25
C ALA A 123 8.93 -8.17 5.73
N ILE A 124 8.55 -9.14 4.87
CA ILE A 124 7.66 -10.23 5.28
C ILE A 124 8.41 -11.22 6.19
N ASP A 125 9.65 -11.59 5.87
CA ASP A 125 10.47 -12.48 6.69
C ASP A 125 10.60 -11.94 8.13
N GLU A 126 10.83 -10.63 8.24
CA GLU A 126 10.95 -9.96 9.54
C GLU A 126 9.60 -9.87 10.27
N ALA A 127 8.50 -9.59 9.55
CA ALA A 127 7.15 -9.63 10.11
C ALA A 127 6.81 -11.02 10.68
N GLU A 128 7.11 -12.08 9.92
CA GLU A 128 6.93 -13.46 10.37
C GLU A 128 7.79 -13.79 11.61
N ARG A 129 9.06 -13.35 11.61
CA ARG A 129 9.98 -13.55 12.73
C ARG A 129 9.44 -12.89 14.00
N ARG A 130 8.97 -11.64 13.91
CA ARG A 130 8.40 -10.88 15.03
C ARG A 130 7.11 -11.50 15.53
N ALA A 131 6.22 -11.93 14.62
CA ALA A 131 4.98 -12.62 14.97
C ALA A 131 5.24 -13.93 15.73
N ARG A 132 6.19 -14.76 15.24
CA ARG A 132 6.57 -16.02 15.89
C ARG A 132 7.20 -15.82 17.26
N ARG A 133 7.87 -14.69 17.50
CA ARG A 133 8.44 -14.33 18.81
C ARG A 133 7.41 -13.72 19.76
N GLY A 134 6.18 -13.49 19.31
CA GLY A 134 5.14 -12.87 20.13
C GLY A 134 5.45 -11.41 20.46
N GLU A 135 6.22 -10.71 19.61
CA GLU A 135 6.52 -9.29 19.82
C GLU A 135 5.22 -8.47 19.87
N PRO A 136 5.11 -7.45 20.75
CA PRO A 136 3.89 -6.66 20.92
C PRO A 136 3.34 -6.11 19.59
N GLY A 137 2.07 -6.37 19.34
CA GLY A 137 1.38 -6.02 18.11
C GLY A 137 1.56 -7.06 16.99
N TRP A 138 2.75 -7.66 16.82
CA TRP A 138 3.04 -8.60 15.73
C TRP A 138 2.33 -9.93 15.87
N GLN A 139 2.06 -10.41 17.10
CA GLN A 139 1.27 -11.62 17.35
C GLN A 139 -0.17 -11.54 16.83
N ARG A 140 -0.67 -10.33 16.50
CA ARG A 140 -2.00 -10.09 15.90
C ARG A 140 -2.01 -10.27 14.39
N VAL A 141 -0.82 -10.25 13.75
CA VAL A 141 -0.72 -10.30 12.29
C VAL A 141 -1.07 -11.69 11.78
N ARG A 142 -2.06 -11.74 10.89
CA ARG A 142 -2.43 -12.94 10.16
C ARG A 142 -1.47 -13.15 9.00
N LEU A 143 -0.50 -14.05 9.17
CA LEU A 143 0.50 -14.38 8.15
C LEU A 143 -0.08 -15.09 6.92
N ASP A 144 -1.30 -15.60 7.02
CA ASP A 144 -2.07 -16.18 5.91
C ASP A 144 -2.86 -15.12 5.09
N ALA A 145 -2.85 -13.85 5.52
CA ALA A 145 -3.61 -12.75 4.94
C ALA A 145 -2.71 -11.53 4.64
N LEU A 146 -1.74 -11.70 3.74
CA LEU A 146 -0.78 -10.66 3.35
C LEU A 146 -1.18 -10.02 2.02
N GLY A 147 -1.18 -8.68 1.95
CA GLY A 147 -1.39 -7.90 0.74
C GLY A 147 -0.16 -7.05 0.38
N ALA A 148 0.08 -6.82 -0.91
CA ALA A 148 1.10 -5.90 -1.37
C ALA A 148 0.49 -4.76 -2.17
N SER A 149 0.91 -3.52 -1.88
CA SER A 149 0.52 -2.31 -2.60
C SER A 149 1.73 -1.46 -2.95
N GLY A 150 1.64 -0.68 -4.02
CA GLY A 150 2.70 0.27 -4.35
C GLY A 150 2.27 1.29 -5.40
N HIS A 151 2.97 2.43 -5.39
CA HIS A 151 2.74 3.51 -6.32
C HIS A 151 3.91 3.67 -7.30
N SER A 152 3.65 3.87 -8.59
CA SER A 152 4.65 4.20 -9.60
C SER A 152 5.76 3.13 -9.66
N PHE A 153 7.01 3.43 -9.32
CA PHE A 153 8.08 2.43 -9.23
C PHE A 153 7.77 1.35 -8.18
N GLY A 154 7.02 1.71 -7.11
CA GLY A 154 6.47 0.75 -6.16
C GLY A 154 5.38 -0.14 -6.77
N ALA A 155 4.59 0.36 -7.72
CA ALA A 155 3.68 -0.48 -8.49
C ALA A 155 4.44 -1.52 -9.31
N GLY A 156 5.55 -1.14 -9.96
CA GLY A 156 6.46 -2.09 -10.63
C GLY A 156 7.03 -3.15 -9.68
N THR A 157 7.38 -2.77 -8.44
CA THR A 157 7.80 -3.72 -7.39
C THR A 157 6.69 -4.73 -7.07
N VAL A 158 5.47 -4.25 -6.90
CA VAL A 158 4.29 -5.09 -6.62
C VAL A 158 3.95 -6.00 -7.81
N GLN A 159 4.05 -5.49 -9.03
CA GLN A 159 3.84 -6.26 -10.25
C GLN A 159 4.86 -7.42 -10.36
N ALA A 160 6.12 -7.16 -10.01
CA ALA A 160 7.16 -8.19 -9.98
C ALA A 160 6.84 -9.29 -8.93
N LEU A 161 6.46 -8.88 -7.71
CA LEU A 161 6.04 -9.80 -6.64
C LEU A 161 4.78 -10.59 -6.99
N ALA A 162 3.90 -10.03 -7.82
CA ALA A 162 2.71 -10.72 -8.32
C ALA A 162 3.03 -11.75 -9.41
N GLY A 163 4.19 -11.66 -10.06
CA GLY A 163 4.61 -12.59 -11.12
C GLY A 163 4.75 -11.96 -12.51
N GLN A 164 4.70 -10.62 -12.65
CA GLN A 164 5.08 -9.99 -13.92
C GLN A 164 6.52 -10.36 -14.27
N LYS A 165 6.73 -10.75 -15.52
CA LYS A 165 8.06 -11.03 -16.05
C LYS A 165 8.74 -9.74 -16.51
N PHE A 166 9.96 -9.53 -16.06
CA PHE A 166 10.83 -8.42 -16.46
C PHE A 166 12.10 -8.95 -17.14
N ALA A 167 12.64 -8.18 -18.09
CA ALA A 167 13.88 -8.57 -18.78
C ALA A 167 15.08 -8.72 -17.81
N VAL A 168 15.07 -7.97 -16.72
CA VAL A 168 16.13 -7.99 -15.69
C VAL A 168 16.12 -9.26 -14.84
N ALA A 169 15.03 -10.04 -14.84
CA ALA A 169 14.90 -11.24 -14.05
C ALA A 169 14.75 -12.47 -14.96
N ALA A 170 15.82 -13.27 -15.08
CA ALA A 170 15.80 -14.52 -15.84
C ALA A 170 14.84 -15.57 -15.22
N VAL A 171 14.58 -15.47 -13.92
CA VAL A 171 13.69 -16.35 -13.15
C VAL A 171 12.56 -15.48 -12.54
N GLY A 172 11.37 -16.03 -12.46
CA GLY A 172 10.24 -15.36 -11.81
C GLY A 172 10.56 -15.02 -10.35
N ILE A 173 10.25 -13.79 -9.97
CA ILE A 173 10.48 -13.23 -8.61
C ILE A 173 9.19 -13.09 -7.83
N ALA A 174 8.17 -13.87 -8.20
CA ALA A 174 6.88 -13.88 -7.50
C ALA A 174 7.03 -14.28 -6.03
N GLU A 175 6.27 -13.60 -5.16
CA GLU A 175 6.24 -13.88 -3.73
C GLU A 175 4.88 -14.53 -3.36
N PRO A 176 4.81 -15.84 -3.17
CA PRO A 176 3.55 -16.57 -3.01
C PRO A 176 2.83 -16.30 -1.69
N ARG A 177 3.50 -15.72 -0.70
CA ARG A 177 2.88 -15.35 0.58
C ARG A 177 1.85 -14.25 0.43
N PHE A 178 2.01 -13.34 -0.53
CA PHE A 178 0.99 -12.34 -0.83
C PHE A 178 -0.25 -12.99 -1.47
N LYS A 179 -1.43 -12.63 -0.97
CA LYS A 179 -2.72 -13.17 -1.40
C LYS A 179 -3.46 -12.25 -2.38
N ALA A 180 -3.16 -10.95 -2.34
CA ALA A 180 -3.75 -9.96 -3.24
C ALA A 180 -2.78 -8.78 -3.44
N PHE A 181 -2.97 -8.07 -4.56
CA PHE A 181 -2.10 -6.98 -5.01
C PHE A 181 -2.89 -5.76 -5.43
N ILE A 182 -2.32 -4.57 -5.17
CA ILE A 182 -2.79 -3.28 -5.70
C ILE A 182 -1.61 -2.51 -6.29
N ALA A 183 -1.69 -2.19 -7.58
CA ALA A 183 -0.72 -1.34 -8.28
C ALA A 183 -1.35 0.03 -8.62
N LEU A 184 -0.86 1.07 -7.96
CA LEU A 184 -1.26 2.45 -8.17
C LEU A 184 -0.33 3.07 -9.23
N SER A 185 -0.84 3.52 -10.36
CA SER A 185 -0.07 3.93 -11.54
C SER A 185 0.85 2.81 -12.06
N PRO A 186 0.32 1.64 -12.47
CA PRO A 186 1.12 0.52 -12.96
C PRO A 186 1.83 0.84 -14.28
N SER A 187 2.79 -0.01 -14.66
CA SER A 187 3.48 0.07 -15.96
C SER A 187 3.40 -1.28 -16.69
N PRO A 188 3.04 -1.31 -17.98
CA PRO A 188 2.97 -2.58 -18.73
C PRO A 188 4.34 -3.23 -18.96
N GLY A 189 5.45 -2.46 -18.83
CA GLY A 189 6.74 -2.85 -19.38
C GLY A 189 6.76 -2.64 -20.89
N ASN A 190 7.92 -2.76 -21.53
CA ASN A 190 8.09 -2.49 -22.96
C ASN A 190 8.85 -3.62 -23.69
N ASP A 191 9.17 -4.70 -23.01
CA ASP A 191 10.11 -5.72 -23.49
C ASP A 191 9.42 -6.95 -24.08
N ARG A 192 8.10 -7.09 -23.91
CA ARG A 192 7.32 -8.24 -24.41
C ARG A 192 5.82 -7.97 -24.47
N PRO A 193 5.03 -8.82 -25.17
CA PRO A 193 3.57 -8.76 -25.17
C PRO A 193 2.97 -8.82 -23.76
N LEU A 194 1.87 -8.11 -23.52
CA LEU A 194 1.24 -8.01 -22.20
C LEU A 194 0.88 -9.37 -21.60
N VAL A 195 0.32 -10.28 -22.41
CA VAL A 195 -0.08 -11.61 -21.96
C VAL A 195 1.12 -12.45 -21.53
N GLU A 196 2.27 -12.29 -22.19
CA GLU A 196 3.52 -12.93 -21.77
C GLU A 196 4.10 -12.32 -20.51
N SER A 197 3.97 -10.98 -20.36
CA SER A 197 4.42 -10.25 -19.18
C SER A 197 3.64 -10.65 -17.94
N PHE A 198 2.31 -10.73 -18.02
CA PHE A 198 1.43 -10.87 -16.87
C PHE A 198 0.78 -12.25 -16.72
N GLY A 199 0.94 -13.13 -17.69
CA GLY A 199 0.25 -14.44 -17.70
C GLY A 199 0.54 -15.35 -16.49
N ALA A 200 1.63 -15.08 -15.74
CA ALA A 200 1.96 -15.80 -14.51
C ALA A 200 1.32 -15.20 -13.24
N VAL A 201 0.60 -14.09 -13.34
CA VAL A 201 -0.09 -13.45 -12.21
C VAL A 201 -1.37 -14.23 -11.89
N THR A 202 -1.35 -15.04 -10.84
CA THR A 202 -2.47 -15.93 -10.48
C THR A 202 -3.29 -15.47 -9.28
N ARG A 203 -2.86 -14.41 -8.59
CA ARG A 203 -3.56 -13.85 -7.44
C ARG A 203 -4.40 -12.64 -7.83
N PRO A 204 -5.43 -12.28 -7.05
CA PRO A 204 -6.21 -11.06 -7.26
C PRO A 204 -5.33 -9.82 -7.44
N PHE A 205 -5.53 -9.08 -8.52
CA PHE A 205 -4.73 -7.93 -8.88
C PHE A 205 -5.60 -6.74 -9.30
N LEU A 206 -5.48 -5.63 -8.56
CA LEU A 206 -6.14 -4.36 -8.86
C LEU A 206 -5.13 -3.37 -9.46
N ALA A 207 -5.37 -2.96 -10.69
CA ALA A 207 -4.70 -1.83 -11.31
C ALA A 207 -5.50 -0.54 -11.06
N VAL A 208 -4.82 0.54 -10.66
CA VAL A 208 -5.45 1.86 -10.45
C VAL A 208 -4.69 2.90 -11.25
N THR A 209 -5.39 3.64 -12.12
CA THR A 209 -4.82 4.71 -12.94
C THR A 209 -5.86 5.79 -13.22
N GLY A 210 -5.50 6.83 -13.98
CA GLY A 210 -6.43 7.94 -14.31
C GLY A 210 -6.20 8.53 -15.67
N SER A 211 -7.13 9.40 -16.11
CA SER A 211 -7.12 9.97 -17.46
C SER A 211 -5.94 10.90 -17.74
N LEU A 212 -5.27 11.40 -16.70
CA LEU A 212 -4.11 12.29 -16.79
C LEU A 212 -2.81 11.63 -16.23
N ASP A 213 -2.83 10.31 -15.97
CA ASP A 213 -1.71 9.56 -15.40
C ASP A 213 -0.61 9.27 -16.43
N SER A 214 0.01 10.35 -16.91
CA SER A 214 1.16 10.32 -17.82
C SER A 214 2.47 10.11 -17.04
N ASP A 215 3.57 9.83 -17.77
CA ASP A 215 4.87 9.62 -17.16
C ASP A 215 5.51 10.92 -16.66
N ALA A 216 5.82 10.98 -15.38
CA ALA A 216 6.50 12.12 -14.76
C ALA A 216 8.02 12.21 -15.10
N LEU A 217 8.61 11.16 -15.68
CA LEU A 217 10.05 11.05 -15.97
C LEU A 217 10.42 11.04 -17.45
N GLY A 218 9.44 11.18 -18.34
CA GLY A 218 9.65 11.22 -19.81
C GLY A 218 9.86 9.84 -20.45
N ARG A 219 9.34 8.75 -19.85
CA ARG A 219 9.43 7.38 -20.39
C ARG A 219 8.31 6.99 -21.34
N SER A 220 7.55 7.95 -21.83
CA SER A 220 6.45 7.76 -22.80
C SER A 220 5.28 6.89 -22.29
N LEU A 221 5.11 6.73 -20.97
CA LEU A 221 3.95 6.07 -20.42
C LEU A 221 2.72 6.98 -20.52
N THR A 222 1.65 6.45 -21.08
CA THR A 222 0.37 7.14 -21.22
C THR A 222 -0.69 6.55 -20.29
N PRO A 223 -1.77 7.28 -20.01
CA PRO A 223 -2.91 6.71 -19.27
C PRO A 223 -3.41 5.39 -19.85
N ALA A 224 -3.53 5.31 -21.18
CA ALA A 224 -3.96 4.11 -21.89
C ALA A 224 -2.98 2.94 -21.68
N SER A 225 -1.66 3.19 -21.75
CA SER A 225 -0.66 2.15 -21.52
C SER A 225 -0.69 1.63 -20.07
N ARG A 226 -0.97 2.48 -19.10
CA ARG A 226 -1.13 2.03 -17.70
C ARG A 226 -2.38 1.17 -17.51
N ALA A 227 -3.51 1.58 -18.13
CA ALA A 227 -4.74 0.80 -18.09
C ALA A 227 -4.62 -0.57 -18.78
N SER A 228 -3.76 -0.68 -19.82
CA SER A 228 -3.56 -1.94 -20.54
C SER A 228 -2.96 -3.08 -19.70
N VAL A 229 -2.40 -2.77 -18.53
CA VAL A 229 -2.00 -3.81 -17.55
C VAL A 229 -3.16 -4.74 -17.24
N TYR A 230 -4.38 -4.21 -17.11
CA TYR A 230 -5.58 -5.02 -16.92
C TYR A 230 -5.77 -6.05 -18.04
N ASP A 231 -5.54 -5.68 -19.27
CA ASP A 231 -5.75 -6.56 -20.42
C ASP A 231 -4.68 -7.67 -20.50
N GLY A 232 -3.50 -7.44 -19.93
CA GLY A 232 -2.43 -8.45 -19.81
C GLY A 232 -2.62 -9.46 -18.69
N LEU A 233 -3.40 -9.13 -17.67
CA LEU A 233 -3.66 -10.00 -16.52
C LEU A 233 -4.61 -11.15 -16.90
N PRO A 234 -4.42 -12.36 -16.33
CA PRO A 234 -5.36 -13.47 -16.51
C PRO A 234 -6.78 -13.10 -16.04
N PRO A 235 -7.82 -13.55 -16.75
CA PRO A 235 -9.20 -13.29 -16.38
C PRO A 235 -9.60 -13.94 -15.04
N GLY A 236 -10.68 -13.45 -14.44
CA GLY A 236 -11.31 -14.01 -13.25
C GLY A 236 -10.75 -13.49 -11.92
N ARG A 237 -9.63 -12.74 -11.93
CA ARG A 237 -9.01 -12.19 -10.69
C ARG A 237 -8.39 -10.83 -10.90
N ARG A 238 -8.79 -10.11 -11.92
CA ARG A 238 -8.26 -8.80 -12.28
C ARG A 238 -9.32 -7.72 -12.12
N ALA A 239 -8.87 -6.53 -11.75
CA ALA A 239 -9.73 -5.35 -11.72
C ALA A 239 -8.94 -4.10 -12.16
N LEU A 240 -9.67 -3.12 -12.70
CA LEU A 240 -9.17 -1.80 -13.06
C LEU A 240 -10.08 -0.73 -12.49
N LEU A 241 -9.49 0.18 -11.71
CA LEU A 241 -10.11 1.45 -11.36
C LEU A 241 -9.45 2.55 -12.22
N TRP A 242 -10.26 3.20 -13.04
CA TRP A 242 -9.88 4.37 -13.82
C TRP A 242 -10.56 5.60 -13.26
N LEU A 243 -9.79 6.62 -12.88
CA LEU A 243 -10.30 7.87 -12.32
C LEU A 243 -10.12 9.01 -13.32
N ASP A 244 -11.21 9.65 -13.67
CA ASP A 244 -11.18 10.80 -14.56
C ASP A 244 -10.59 12.04 -13.88
N GLY A 245 -9.70 12.75 -14.58
CA GLY A 245 -8.97 13.91 -14.06
C GLY A 245 -7.83 13.55 -13.08
N ALA A 246 -7.57 12.28 -12.77
CA ALA A 246 -6.47 11.90 -11.89
C ALA A 246 -5.15 11.82 -12.67
N ASP A 247 -4.12 12.52 -12.17
CA ASP A 247 -2.76 12.48 -12.68
C ASP A 247 -1.87 11.49 -11.89
N HIS A 248 -0.62 11.35 -12.31
CA HIS A 248 0.34 10.42 -11.68
C HIS A 248 0.46 10.61 -10.16
N MET A 249 0.45 11.85 -9.71
CA MET A 249 0.65 12.17 -8.29
C MET A 249 -0.62 12.02 -7.44
N SER A 250 -1.80 11.97 -8.06
CA SER A 250 -3.07 11.66 -7.40
C SER A 250 -3.03 10.31 -6.68
N PHE A 251 -2.16 9.41 -7.09
CA PHE A 251 -1.99 8.06 -6.54
C PHE A 251 -0.84 7.94 -5.53
N GLY A 252 -0.07 9.00 -5.30
CA GLY A 252 1.09 9.02 -4.39
C GLY A 252 0.75 9.05 -2.90
N GLY A 253 -0.47 9.43 -2.53
CA GLY A 253 -0.94 9.43 -1.14
C GLY A 253 -0.18 10.39 -0.22
N ASN A 254 -0.22 11.71 -0.46
CA ASN A 254 0.35 12.80 0.39
C ASN A 254 1.89 12.87 0.49
N ALA A 255 2.66 11.92 -0.06
CA ALA A 255 4.13 12.01 -0.10
C ALA A 255 4.61 13.25 -0.88
N GLU A 256 3.78 13.70 -1.81
CA GLU A 256 4.08 14.79 -2.73
C GLU A 256 4.20 16.16 -2.05
N GLN A 257 3.38 16.49 -1.06
CA GLN A 257 3.44 17.81 -0.39
C GLN A 257 4.81 18.08 0.23
N ARG A 258 5.48 17.05 0.77
CA ARG A 258 6.82 17.18 1.35
C ARG A 258 7.91 17.29 0.29
N LEU A 259 7.75 16.62 -0.85
CA LEU A 259 8.67 16.72 -1.99
C LEU A 259 8.56 18.08 -2.65
N ARG A 260 7.36 18.63 -2.83
CA ARG A 260 7.12 19.97 -3.37
C ARG A 260 7.78 21.06 -2.53
N ALA A 261 7.71 20.96 -1.19
CA ALA A 261 8.30 21.96 -0.30
C ALA A 261 9.83 22.05 -0.42
N ARG A 262 10.50 20.99 -0.90
CA ARG A 262 11.96 20.89 -0.91
C ARG A 262 12.61 21.00 -2.30
N PHE A 263 11.93 20.51 -3.35
CA PHE A 263 12.51 20.37 -4.70
C PHE A 263 11.73 21.14 -5.78
N GLY A 264 10.76 21.93 -5.37
CA GLY A 264 9.84 22.63 -6.25
C GLY A 264 8.67 21.74 -6.72
N PRO A 265 7.65 22.32 -7.34
CA PRO A 265 6.47 21.59 -7.74
C PRO A 265 6.82 20.60 -8.86
N LEU A 266 6.58 19.30 -8.62
CA LEU A 266 6.41 18.37 -9.72
C LEU A 266 5.23 18.91 -10.56
N LYS A 267 5.42 19.00 -11.85
CA LYS A 267 4.37 19.50 -12.75
C LYS A 267 3.13 18.61 -12.60
N ARG A 268 2.03 19.22 -12.15
CA ARG A 268 0.71 18.57 -12.07
C ARG A 268 -0.15 19.02 -13.26
N GLU A 269 -1.02 18.13 -13.68
CA GLU A 269 -2.00 18.48 -14.71
C GLU A 269 -3.05 19.47 -14.15
N PRO A 270 -3.49 20.45 -14.97
CA PRO A 270 -4.53 21.39 -14.56
C PRO A 270 -5.78 20.65 -14.07
N GLY A 271 -6.35 21.09 -12.96
CA GLY A 271 -7.55 20.51 -12.35
C GLY A 271 -7.33 19.23 -11.53
N ALA A 272 -6.23 18.49 -11.71
CA ALA A 272 -5.98 17.27 -10.93
C ALA A 272 -5.81 17.54 -9.43
N VAL A 273 -5.28 18.72 -9.08
CA VAL A 273 -5.09 19.14 -7.68
C VAL A 273 -6.44 19.40 -7.00
N ASP A 274 -7.37 20.03 -7.70
CA ASP A 274 -8.72 20.35 -7.16
C ASP A 274 -9.56 19.09 -6.94
N LEU A 275 -9.34 18.06 -7.75
CA LEU A 275 -10.03 16.78 -7.66
C LEU A 275 -9.33 15.80 -6.68
N GLU A 276 -8.15 16.13 -6.17
CA GLU A 276 -7.35 15.22 -5.34
C GLU A 276 -8.11 14.69 -4.10
N PRO A 277 -8.88 15.48 -3.33
CA PRO A 277 -9.64 14.94 -2.20
C PRO A 277 -10.66 13.87 -2.61
N GLN A 278 -11.36 14.08 -3.75
CA GLN A 278 -12.33 13.13 -4.27
C GLN A 278 -11.63 11.86 -4.80
N HIS A 279 -10.51 12.01 -5.51
CA HIS A 279 -9.70 10.87 -5.95
C HIS A 279 -9.18 10.05 -4.77
N GLN A 280 -8.68 10.72 -3.71
CA GLN A 280 -8.22 10.04 -2.50
C GLN A 280 -9.36 9.25 -1.84
N GLN A 281 -10.54 9.84 -1.71
CA GLN A 281 -11.70 9.15 -1.15
C GLN A 281 -12.09 7.92 -1.97
N ARG A 282 -12.14 8.02 -3.31
CA ARG A 282 -12.49 6.92 -4.22
C ARG A 282 -11.46 5.80 -4.18
N VAL A 283 -10.17 6.13 -4.24
CA VAL A 283 -9.08 5.15 -4.13
C VAL A 283 -9.15 4.45 -2.77
N ALA A 284 -9.28 5.20 -1.67
CA ALA A 284 -9.38 4.63 -0.33
C ALA A 284 -10.57 3.67 -0.21
N ALA A 285 -11.75 4.07 -0.70
CA ALA A 285 -12.95 3.24 -0.66
C ALA A 285 -12.80 1.93 -1.45
N VAL A 286 -12.41 2.01 -2.72
CA VAL A 286 -12.29 0.83 -3.59
C VAL A 286 -11.16 -0.09 -3.13
N THR A 287 -10.01 0.45 -2.76
CA THR A 287 -8.88 -0.36 -2.30
C THR A 287 -9.16 -1.03 -0.95
N THR A 288 -9.92 -0.38 -0.05
CA THR A 288 -10.39 -1.01 1.19
C THR A 288 -11.33 -2.17 0.92
N LEU A 289 -12.30 -2.00 0.01
CA LEU A 289 -13.17 -3.11 -0.42
C LEU A 289 -12.35 -4.25 -1.02
N TRP A 290 -11.34 -3.95 -1.83
CA TRP A 290 -10.44 -4.94 -2.41
C TRP A 290 -9.74 -5.77 -1.34
N TRP A 291 -9.15 -5.12 -0.34
CA TRP A 291 -8.49 -5.82 0.76
C TRP A 291 -9.46 -6.66 1.60
N ARG A 292 -10.64 -6.13 1.93
CA ARG A 292 -11.67 -6.89 2.67
C ARG A 292 -12.12 -8.13 1.90
N ALA A 293 -12.35 -7.98 0.60
CA ALA A 293 -12.77 -9.11 -0.25
C ALA A 293 -11.70 -10.19 -0.34
N HIS A 294 -10.44 -9.81 -0.60
CA HIS A 294 -9.41 -10.78 -0.99
C HIS A 294 -8.48 -11.21 0.15
N LEU A 295 -8.38 -10.46 1.25
CA LEU A 295 -7.61 -10.87 2.42
C LEU A 295 -8.49 -11.42 3.54
N LEU A 296 -9.74 -10.97 3.65
CA LEU A 296 -10.64 -11.38 4.73
C LEU A 296 -11.78 -12.29 4.26
N GLY A 297 -12.00 -12.42 2.96
CA GLY A 297 -13.14 -13.17 2.42
C GLY A 297 -14.49 -12.54 2.73
N ASP A 298 -14.53 -11.20 2.94
CA ASP A 298 -15.74 -10.47 3.31
C ASP A 298 -16.77 -10.49 2.17
N ALA A 299 -17.86 -11.21 2.37
CA ALA A 299 -18.91 -11.39 1.37
C ALA A 299 -19.59 -10.07 0.96
N ALA A 300 -19.74 -9.12 1.89
CA ALA A 300 -20.30 -7.80 1.59
C ALA A 300 -19.35 -6.99 0.71
N ALA A 301 -18.04 -7.03 0.97
CA ALA A 301 -17.03 -6.39 0.14
C ALA A 301 -16.96 -7.03 -1.25
N ILE A 302 -17.04 -8.35 -1.36
CA ILE A 302 -17.10 -9.08 -2.64
C ILE A 302 -18.32 -8.64 -3.45
N ALA A 303 -19.49 -8.53 -2.83
CA ALA A 303 -20.69 -8.05 -3.49
C ALA A 303 -20.57 -6.57 -3.92
N ALA A 304 -20.01 -5.71 -3.07
CA ALA A 304 -19.83 -4.28 -3.36
C ALA A 304 -18.83 -4.04 -4.52
N LEU A 305 -17.82 -4.88 -4.69
CA LEU A 305 -16.87 -4.77 -5.80
C LEU A 305 -17.50 -5.05 -7.18
N ARG A 306 -18.66 -5.71 -7.26
CA ARG A 306 -19.36 -5.90 -8.56
C ARG A 306 -19.79 -4.57 -9.16
N ALA A 307 -20.14 -3.59 -8.33
CA ALA A 307 -20.50 -2.23 -8.73
C ALA A 307 -20.12 -1.26 -7.60
N PRO A 308 -18.85 -0.83 -7.48
CA PRO A 308 -18.44 0.08 -6.43
C PRO A 308 -19.19 1.40 -6.52
N THR A 309 -19.72 1.86 -5.39
CA THR A 309 -20.43 3.14 -5.29
C THR A 309 -19.45 4.31 -5.04
N GLY A 310 -19.93 5.55 -5.26
CA GLY A 310 -19.16 6.77 -5.00
C GLY A 310 -18.16 7.13 -6.12
N LEU A 311 -18.20 6.42 -7.26
CA LEU A 311 -17.43 6.78 -8.45
C LEU A 311 -18.07 7.99 -9.15
N GLY A 312 -17.24 8.85 -9.76
CA GLY A 312 -17.69 9.97 -10.58
C GLY A 312 -18.18 9.53 -11.97
N ALA A 313 -18.87 10.43 -12.67
CA ALA A 313 -19.45 10.13 -13.99
C ALA A 313 -18.42 9.71 -15.06
N GLY A 314 -17.18 10.21 -14.96
CA GLY A 314 -16.07 9.86 -15.88
C GLY A 314 -15.23 8.68 -15.40
N ASP A 315 -15.43 8.21 -14.16
CA ASP A 315 -14.69 7.08 -13.62
C ASP A 315 -15.17 5.76 -14.24
N ARG A 316 -14.28 4.78 -14.27
CA ARG A 316 -14.61 3.45 -14.80
C ARG A 316 -14.11 2.37 -13.85
N TRP A 317 -14.95 1.39 -13.67
CA TRP A 317 -14.60 0.14 -12.98
C TRP A 317 -14.74 -1.02 -13.94
N ARG A 318 -13.71 -1.86 -14.01
CA ARG A 318 -13.73 -3.14 -14.74
C ARG A 318 -13.28 -4.25 -13.79
N GLN A 319 -14.01 -5.33 -13.76
CA GLN A 319 -13.68 -6.54 -13.00
C GLN A 319 -14.27 -7.74 -13.72
N ASP A 320 -13.57 -8.86 -13.72
CA ASP A 320 -14.04 -10.16 -14.18
C ASP A 320 -13.54 -11.30 -13.28
#